data_03516a798b010d2852273ac01c5679bd
#
_entry.id   03516a798b010d2852273ac01c5679bd
#
_cell.length_a   1.000
_cell.length_b   1.000
_cell.length_c   1.000
_cell.angle_alpha   90.00
_cell.angle_beta   90.00
_cell.angle_gamma   90.00
#
_symmetry.space_group_name_H-M   'P 1'
#
loop_
_entity.id
_entity.type
_entity.pdbx_description
1 polymer ?
#
loop_
_entity_poly.entity_id
_entity_poly.type
_entity_poly.pdbx_seq_one_letter_code
_entity_poly.pdbx_strand_id
1 'polypeptide(L)'
;MKNSTPKFIFITGGVVSSLGKGLASASLASLFISRGFKVRLRKLDPYLNVDPGTMSPYQHGECFVTDDGAETDLDLGHYERFTGVNSRKSDNVTTGKIYSQVLKKERRGDYLGATIQVIPHVTDAIKKFIISDISDEDFMFCEIGGTVGDIESLPFIEAIRQLRNELGKENTCFVHVTLLPFINAAKELKTKPTQHSVKELQGMGIQPDILLCRTEMNIPEDQKKKIAQF
;
A
#
# COMPACT_ATOMS: atom_id res chain seq x y z
N MET A 1 -8.94 -4.65 -28.63
CA MET A 1 -9.04 -4.62 -27.16
C MET A 1 -7.63 -4.90 -26.61
N LYS A 2 -7.03 -3.96 -25.87
CA LYS A 2 -5.74 -4.20 -25.20
C LYS A 2 -6.01 -5.15 -24.01
N ASN A 3 -5.76 -6.45 -24.19
CA ASN A 3 -5.75 -7.45 -23.10
C ASN A 3 -4.40 -7.45 -22.38
N SER A 4 -3.87 -6.28 -22.03
CA SER A 4 -2.65 -6.24 -21.21
C SER A 4 -3.08 -6.09 -19.74
N THR A 5 -2.68 -7.02 -18.91
CA THR A 5 -2.77 -6.89 -17.45
C THR A 5 -2.16 -5.56 -17.02
N PRO A 6 -2.82 -4.75 -16.18
CA PRO A 6 -2.24 -3.50 -15.71
C PRO A 6 -0.94 -3.74 -14.96
N LYS A 7 -0.11 -2.73 -14.90
CA LYS A 7 1.09 -2.75 -14.05
C LYS A 7 0.73 -2.31 -12.64
N PHE A 8 1.29 -2.97 -11.65
CA PHE A 8 1.02 -2.71 -10.24
C PHE A 8 2.16 -1.93 -9.60
N ILE A 9 1.82 -0.84 -8.94
CA ILE A 9 2.75 -0.03 -8.14
C ILE A 9 2.32 -0.15 -6.69
N PHE A 10 3.14 -0.85 -5.90
CA PHE A 10 2.89 -1.04 -4.47
C PHE A 10 3.65 0.01 -3.68
N ILE A 11 2.92 0.79 -2.87
CA ILE A 11 3.49 1.83 -2.03
C ILE A 11 3.48 1.34 -0.58
N THR A 12 4.67 1.18 -0.01
CA THR A 12 4.88 0.83 1.39
C THR A 12 5.54 2.00 2.11
N GLY A 13 5.52 2.00 3.43
CA GLY A 13 6.21 3.02 4.20
C GLY A 13 6.80 2.48 5.48
N GLY A 14 7.88 3.08 5.92
CA GLY A 14 8.57 2.72 7.14
C GLY A 14 9.02 3.92 7.95
N VAL A 15 9.65 3.66 9.08
CA VAL A 15 10.16 4.61 10.06
C VAL A 15 9.06 5.16 10.99
N VAL A 16 8.05 5.86 10.47
CA VAL A 16 6.95 6.43 11.26
C VAL A 16 5.65 6.42 10.48
N SER A 17 4.52 6.48 11.21
CA SER A 17 3.21 6.73 10.63
C SER A 17 3.10 8.16 10.07
N SER A 18 2.06 8.44 9.30
CA SER A 18 1.80 9.77 8.72
C SER A 18 2.95 10.33 7.86
N LEU A 19 3.76 9.44 7.28
CA LEU A 19 4.91 9.81 6.45
C LEU A 19 4.50 10.41 5.09
N GLY A 20 3.22 10.25 4.72
CA GLY A 20 2.67 10.79 3.48
C GLY A 20 2.62 9.79 2.33
N LYS A 21 2.42 8.49 2.65
CA LYS A 21 2.17 7.45 1.62
C LYS A 21 1.00 7.82 0.71
N GLY A 22 -0.14 8.22 1.30
CA GLY A 22 -1.33 8.63 0.56
C GLY A 22 -1.07 9.78 -0.40
N LEU A 23 -0.38 10.82 0.07
CA LEU A 23 0.02 11.95 -0.76
C LEU A 23 0.98 11.52 -1.89
N ALA A 24 1.95 10.66 -1.59
CA ALA A 24 2.87 10.14 -2.60
C ALA A 24 2.14 9.31 -3.66
N SER A 25 1.23 8.44 -3.22
CA SER A 25 0.39 7.61 -4.11
C SER A 25 -0.45 8.48 -5.03
N ALA A 26 -1.18 9.44 -4.48
CA ALA A 26 -2.06 10.35 -5.22
C ALA A 26 -1.27 11.24 -6.21
N SER A 27 -0.13 11.77 -5.77
CA SER A 27 0.72 12.63 -6.62
C SER A 27 1.33 11.85 -7.78
N LEU A 28 1.86 10.65 -7.53
CA LEU A 28 2.37 9.78 -8.59
C LEU A 28 1.27 9.40 -9.57
N ALA A 29 0.10 8.99 -9.10
CA ALA A 29 -1.04 8.65 -9.94
C ALA A 29 -1.46 9.85 -10.82
N SER A 30 -1.54 11.05 -10.27
CA SER A 30 -1.84 12.27 -11.01
C SER A 30 -0.82 12.55 -12.13
N LEU A 31 0.47 12.31 -11.87
CA LEU A 31 1.51 12.43 -12.88
C LEU A 31 1.38 11.39 -14.02
N PHE A 32 0.90 10.20 -13.72
CA PHE A 32 0.63 9.17 -14.74
C PHE A 32 -0.60 9.56 -15.58
N ILE A 33 -1.66 10.04 -14.93
CA ILE A 33 -2.86 10.54 -15.64
C ILE A 33 -2.51 11.70 -16.57
N SER A 34 -1.68 12.64 -16.13
CA SER A 34 -1.23 13.77 -16.96
C SER A 34 -0.44 13.34 -18.21
N ARG A 35 0.07 12.10 -18.22
CA ARG A 35 0.73 11.46 -19.37
C ARG A 35 -0.21 10.60 -20.21
N GLY A 36 -1.51 10.61 -19.91
CA GLY A 36 -2.54 9.90 -20.66
C GLY A 36 -2.77 8.45 -20.26
N PHE A 37 -2.21 7.99 -19.13
CA PHE A 37 -2.47 6.65 -18.62
C PHE A 37 -3.76 6.58 -17.81
N LYS A 38 -4.47 5.47 -17.90
CA LYS A 38 -5.59 5.15 -17.05
C LYS A 38 -5.08 4.54 -15.75
N VAL A 39 -5.41 5.19 -14.65
CA VAL A 39 -4.88 4.84 -13.33
C VAL A 39 -6.01 4.63 -12.34
N ARG A 40 -5.84 3.69 -11.42
CA ARG A 40 -6.70 3.51 -10.26
C ARG A 40 -5.86 3.30 -9.01
N LEU A 41 -6.35 3.79 -7.88
CA LEU A 41 -5.70 3.66 -6.58
C LEU A 41 -6.50 2.74 -5.67
N ARG A 42 -5.79 1.98 -4.84
CA ARG A 42 -6.35 1.12 -3.80
C ARG A 42 -5.64 1.32 -2.48
N LYS A 43 -6.42 1.28 -1.41
CA LYS A 43 -5.94 1.35 -0.04
C LYS A 43 -6.16 0.00 0.66
N LEU A 44 -5.09 -0.52 1.25
CA LEU A 44 -5.11 -1.73 2.05
C LEU A 44 -4.74 -1.37 3.48
N ASP A 45 -5.73 -1.45 4.39
CA ASP A 45 -5.58 -0.99 5.77
C ASP A 45 -5.39 -2.17 6.73
N PRO A 46 -4.31 -2.18 7.53
CA PRO A 46 -3.97 -3.34 8.36
C PRO A 46 -4.75 -3.45 9.67
N TYR A 47 -5.71 -2.56 9.96
CA TYR A 47 -6.50 -2.66 11.17
C TYR A 47 -7.62 -3.71 11.09
N LEU A 48 -8.06 -4.20 12.27
CA LEU A 48 -9.07 -5.27 12.40
C LEU A 48 -10.52 -4.79 12.29
N ASN A 49 -10.77 -3.49 12.25
CA ASN A 49 -12.10 -2.96 11.98
C ASN A 49 -12.56 -3.40 10.59
N VAL A 50 -13.83 -3.80 10.46
CA VAL A 50 -14.38 -4.23 9.16
C VAL A 50 -14.45 -3.07 8.17
N ASP A 51 -14.77 -1.89 8.68
CA ASP A 51 -14.76 -0.61 7.98
C ASP A 51 -14.41 0.51 8.98
N PRO A 52 -14.09 1.73 8.52
CA PRO A 52 -13.73 2.85 9.40
C PRO A 52 -14.93 3.58 10.01
N GLY A 53 -16.17 3.24 9.68
CA GLY A 53 -17.36 3.98 10.11
C GLY A 53 -17.57 4.06 11.62
N THR A 54 -17.03 3.10 12.38
CA THR A 54 -17.10 3.06 13.84
C THR A 54 -15.81 3.52 14.52
N MET A 55 -14.79 3.90 13.75
CA MET A 55 -13.50 4.33 14.30
C MET A 55 -13.55 5.77 14.78
N SER A 56 -12.75 6.09 15.81
CA SER A 56 -12.65 7.45 16.32
C SER A 56 -12.00 8.39 15.28
N PRO A 57 -12.67 9.48 14.87
CA PRO A 57 -12.09 10.44 13.94
C PRO A 57 -10.81 11.11 14.47
N TYR A 58 -10.66 11.21 15.79
CA TYR A 58 -9.45 11.76 16.41
C TYR A 58 -8.22 10.86 16.26
N GLN A 59 -8.41 9.55 16.03
CA GLN A 59 -7.32 8.60 15.87
C GLN A 59 -7.01 8.31 14.40
N HIS A 60 -8.03 8.25 13.55
CA HIS A 60 -7.91 7.77 12.17
C HIS A 60 -8.35 8.76 11.10
N GLY A 61 -8.78 9.96 11.49
CA GLY A 61 -9.41 10.91 10.59
C GLY A 61 -10.89 10.60 10.37
N GLU A 62 -11.53 11.41 9.55
CA GLU A 62 -12.94 11.24 9.17
C GLU A 62 -13.10 10.09 8.19
N CYS A 63 -14.27 9.47 8.20
CA CYS A 63 -14.64 8.45 7.23
C CYS A 63 -15.00 9.11 5.90
N PHE A 64 -14.44 8.61 4.80
CA PHE A 64 -14.82 9.01 3.45
C PHE A 64 -15.85 8.03 2.89
N VAL A 65 -16.94 8.56 2.33
CA VAL A 65 -18.00 7.74 1.72
C VAL A 65 -17.91 7.85 0.21
N THR A 66 -17.73 6.72 -0.46
CA THR A 66 -17.67 6.63 -1.93
C THR A 66 -19.05 6.81 -2.55
N ASP A 67 -19.12 7.12 -3.85
CA ASP A 67 -20.38 7.29 -4.57
C ASP A 67 -21.24 6.01 -4.57
N ASP A 68 -20.64 4.83 -4.46
CA ASP A 68 -21.33 3.53 -4.34
C ASP A 68 -21.63 3.14 -2.87
N GLY A 69 -21.51 4.10 -1.92
CA GLY A 69 -21.98 4.00 -0.55
C GLY A 69 -21.07 3.19 0.38
N ALA A 70 -19.78 3.04 0.07
CA ALA A 70 -18.83 2.42 0.98
C ALA A 70 -18.23 3.44 1.95
N GLU A 71 -18.19 3.10 3.23
CA GLU A 71 -17.41 3.81 4.24
C GLU A 71 -15.94 3.36 4.13
N THR A 72 -15.04 4.31 3.93
CA THR A 72 -13.63 4.05 3.63
C THR A 72 -12.71 5.00 4.39
N ASP A 73 -11.42 4.70 4.33
CA ASP A 73 -10.38 5.59 4.86
C ASP A 73 -10.36 6.93 4.12
N LEU A 74 -10.04 8.01 4.85
CA LEU A 74 -9.97 9.38 4.32
C LEU A 74 -9.00 9.52 3.14
N ASP A 75 -7.99 8.67 3.04
CA ASP A 75 -7.03 8.69 1.94
C ASP A 75 -7.70 8.55 0.56
N LEU A 76 -8.85 7.84 0.47
CA LEU A 76 -9.60 7.73 -0.78
C LEU A 76 -10.11 9.10 -1.27
N GLY A 77 -10.54 9.96 -0.36
CA GLY A 77 -10.90 11.34 -0.69
C GLY A 77 -9.71 12.15 -1.21
N HIS A 78 -8.52 11.92 -0.67
CA HIS A 78 -7.30 12.53 -1.21
C HIS A 78 -6.97 11.99 -2.60
N TYR A 79 -7.15 10.68 -2.84
CA TYR A 79 -6.93 10.10 -4.17
C TYR A 79 -7.84 10.75 -5.22
N GLU A 80 -9.14 10.85 -4.94
CA GLU A 80 -10.08 11.52 -5.84
C GLU A 80 -9.71 12.98 -6.12
N ARG A 81 -9.35 13.72 -5.06
CA ARG A 81 -8.98 15.12 -5.16
C ARG A 81 -7.78 15.36 -6.07
N PHE A 82 -6.79 14.48 -6.05
CA PHE A 82 -5.56 14.61 -6.85
C PHE A 82 -5.70 14.08 -8.27
N THR A 83 -6.53 13.07 -8.46
CA THR A 83 -6.60 12.33 -9.73
C THR A 83 -7.84 12.66 -10.57
N GLY A 84 -8.90 13.15 -9.93
CA GLY A 84 -10.21 13.31 -10.58
C GLY A 84 -10.88 11.96 -10.90
N VAL A 85 -10.39 10.84 -10.36
CA VAL A 85 -10.96 9.51 -10.56
C VAL A 85 -11.72 9.10 -9.31
N ASN A 86 -13.02 8.79 -9.45
CA ASN A 86 -13.86 8.39 -8.32
C ASN A 86 -13.44 7.02 -7.80
N SER A 87 -13.28 6.95 -6.49
CA SER A 87 -13.02 5.72 -5.76
C SER A 87 -14.29 4.88 -5.63
N ARG A 88 -14.11 3.57 -5.52
CA ARG A 88 -15.21 2.62 -5.41
C ARG A 88 -15.03 1.75 -4.17
N LYS A 89 -16.08 1.07 -3.77
CA LYS A 89 -16.07 0.06 -2.69
C LYS A 89 -14.95 -0.98 -2.82
N SER A 90 -14.55 -1.31 -4.05
CA SER A 90 -13.45 -2.21 -4.38
C SER A 90 -12.07 -1.57 -4.28
N ASP A 91 -11.96 -0.31 -3.88
CA ASP A 91 -10.69 0.38 -3.74
C ASP A 91 -10.17 0.48 -2.30
N ASN A 92 -10.97 0.01 -1.33
CA ASN A 92 -10.54 -0.08 0.06
C ASN A 92 -10.85 -1.45 0.67
N VAL A 93 -9.88 -1.99 1.37
CA VAL A 93 -10.05 -3.20 2.17
C VAL A 93 -9.28 -3.13 3.48
N THR A 94 -9.91 -3.60 4.55
CA THR A 94 -9.27 -3.74 5.87
C THR A 94 -8.90 -5.19 6.14
N THR A 95 -7.96 -5.42 7.05
CA THR A 95 -7.67 -6.76 7.58
C THR A 95 -8.95 -7.42 8.10
N GLY A 96 -9.77 -6.67 8.87
CA GLY A 96 -11.03 -7.20 9.42
C GLY A 96 -12.00 -7.69 8.35
N LYS A 97 -12.12 -6.96 7.24
CA LYS A 97 -12.96 -7.36 6.10
C LYS A 97 -12.45 -8.64 5.43
N ILE A 98 -11.13 -8.76 5.22
CA ILE A 98 -10.49 -9.96 4.65
C ILE A 98 -10.72 -11.17 5.56
N TYR A 99 -10.41 -11.06 6.85
CA TYR A 99 -10.59 -12.17 7.81
C TYR A 99 -12.06 -12.56 7.94
N SER A 100 -12.97 -11.60 8.02
CA SER A 100 -14.42 -11.88 8.04
C SER A 100 -14.86 -12.70 6.81
N GLN A 101 -14.35 -12.38 5.63
CA GLN A 101 -14.66 -13.14 4.41
C GLN A 101 -14.10 -14.57 4.46
N VAL A 102 -12.86 -14.74 4.91
CA VAL A 102 -12.22 -16.06 5.04
C VAL A 102 -12.97 -16.92 6.07
N LEU A 103 -13.28 -16.37 7.26
CA LEU A 103 -14.00 -17.09 8.30
C LEU A 103 -15.44 -17.43 7.88
N LYS A 104 -16.15 -16.55 7.16
CA LYS A 104 -17.48 -16.85 6.62
C LYS A 104 -17.44 -18.02 5.63
N LYS A 105 -16.42 -18.10 4.78
CA LYS A 105 -16.22 -19.22 3.85
C LYS A 105 -15.93 -20.52 4.60
N GLU A 106 -15.07 -20.46 5.62
CA GLU A 106 -14.75 -21.61 6.48
C GLU A 106 -16.06 -22.16 7.10
N ARG A 107 -16.86 -21.30 7.75
CA ARG A 107 -18.11 -21.70 8.39
C ARG A 107 -19.15 -22.27 7.44
N ARG A 108 -19.14 -21.89 6.17
CA ARG A 108 -20.01 -22.48 5.13
C ARG A 108 -19.48 -23.81 4.57
N GLY A 109 -18.24 -24.19 4.90
CA GLY A 109 -17.60 -25.39 4.38
C GLY A 109 -16.98 -25.22 2.98
N ASP A 110 -16.77 -23.99 2.51
CA ASP A 110 -16.23 -23.71 1.17
C ASP A 110 -14.81 -24.27 0.98
N TYR A 111 -14.11 -24.58 2.07
CA TYR A 111 -12.76 -25.15 2.05
C TYR A 111 -12.69 -26.66 2.23
N LEU A 112 -13.85 -27.35 2.22
CA LEU A 112 -13.95 -28.82 2.21
C LEU A 112 -13.15 -29.51 3.34
N GLY A 113 -13.08 -28.92 4.54
CA GLY A 113 -12.38 -29.47 5.69
C GLY A 113 -10.89 -29.20 5.76
N ALA A 114 -10.34 -28.38 4.86
CA ALA A 114 -8.94 -27.96 4.92
C ALA A 114 -8.66 -27.11 6.19
N THR A 115 -7.45 -27.22 6.72
CA THR A 115 -6.96 -26.33 7.78
C THR A 115 -6.71 -24.94 7.21
N ILE A 116 -7.40 -23.94 7.74
CA ILE A 116 -7.33 -22.55 7.24
C ILE A 116 -6.20 -21.82 7.98
N GLN A 117 -5.28 -21.24 7.22
CA GLN A 117 -4.08 -20.54 7.70
C GLN A 117 -3.96 -19.16 7.05
N VAL A 118 -3.12 -18.29 7.61
CA VAL A 118 -2.85 -16.97 7.00
C VAL A 118 -2.28 -17.16 5.59
N ILE A 119 -1.32 -18.06 5.43
CA ILE A 119 -0.81 -18.49 4.12
C ILE A 119 -1.33 -19.92 3.88
N PRO A 120 -2.05 -20.19 2.78
CA PRO A 120 -2.35 -19.25 1.66
C PRO A 120 -3.68 -18.49 1.78
N HIS A 121 -4.59 -18.84 2.70
CA HIS A 121 -6.01 -18.45 2.59
C HIS A 121 -6.25 -16.94 2.73
N VAL A 122 -5.59 -16.29 3.70
CA VAL A 122 -5.70 -14.83 3.88
C VAL A 122 -4.92 -14.10 2.79
N THR A 123 -3.70 -14.56 2.47
CA THR A 123 -2.90 -13.94 1.40
C THR A 123 -3.57 -14.06 0.04
N ASP A 124 -4.22 -15.19 -0.27
CA ASP A 124 -4.98 -15.36 -1.52
C ASP A 124 -6.21 -14.45 -1.57
N ALA A 125 -6.89 -14.25 -0.44
CA ALA A 125 -8.01 -13.31 -0.37
C ALA A 125 -7.55 -11.87 -0.63
N ILE A 126 -6.39 -11.47 -0.08
CA ILE A 126 -5.78 -10.15 -0.32
C ILE A 126 -5.36 -10.01 -1.80
N LYS A 127 -4.66 -11.01 -2.36
CA LYS A 127 -4.25 -11.00 -3.76
C LYS A 127 -5.46 -10.89 -4.69
N LYS A 128 -6.50 -11.68 -4.42
CA LYS A 128 -7.75 -11.62 -5.17
C LYS A 128 -8.40 -10.23 -5.11
N PHE A 129 -8.38 -9.58 -3.96
CA PHE A 129 -8.86 -8.20 -3.84
C PHE A 129 -8.03 -7.26 -4.72
N ILE A 130 -6.69 -7.33 -4.65
CA ILE A 130 -5.79 -6.45 -5.40
C ILE A 130 -6.02 -6.55 -6.92
N ILE A 131 -6.28 -7.73 -7.45
CA ILE A 131 -6.47 -7.96 -8.89
C ILE A 131 -7.93 -7.94 -9.34
N SER A 132 -8.88 -7.74 -8.42
CA SER A 132 -10.31 -7.73 -8.76
C SER A 132 -10.75 -6.42 -9.41
N ASP A 133 -11.91 -6.42 -10.06
CA ASP A 133 -12.60 -5.22 -10.57
C ASP A 133 -11.66 -4.26 -11.34
N ILE A 134 -10.84 -4.85 -12.21
CA ILE A 134 -9.97 -4.14 -13.15
C ILE A 134 -10.64 -4.19 -14.51
N SER A 135 -10.74 -3.06 -15.19
CA SER A 135 -11.39 -2.94 -16.49
C SER A 135 -10.41 -2.63 -17.62
N ASP A 136 -9.94 -1.40 -17.66
CA ASP A 136 -9.07 -0.90 -18.73
C ASP A 136 -7.94 -0.01 -18.20
N GLU A 137 -7.66 -0.12 -16.90
CA GLU A 137 -6.57 0.58 -16.25
C GLU A 137 -5.21 0.09 -16.81
N ASP A 138 -4.31 1.04 -17.08
CA ASP A 138 -2.92 0.77 -17.43
C ASP A 138 -2.07 0.52 -16.18
N PHE A 139 -2.41 1.20 -15.06
CA PHE A 139 -1.68 1.12 -13.79
C PHE A 139 -2.63 1.04 -12.58
N MET A 140 -2.30 0.15 -11.66
CA MET A 140 -2.92 0.03 -10.34
C MET A 140 -1.94 0.47 -9.26
N PHE A 141 -2.26 1.51 -8.53
CA PHE A 141 -1.51 1.95 -7.35
C PHE A 141 -2.13 1.34 -6.11
N CYS A 142 -1.36 0.56 -5.37
CA CYS A 142 -1.82 -0.10 -4.16
C CYS A 142 -1.01 0.42 -2.96
N GLU A 143 -1.64 1.23 -2.13
CA GLU A 143 -1.03 1.72 -0.91
C GLU A 143 -1.26 0.73 0.23
N ILE A 144 -0.17 0.31 0.87
CA ILE A 144 -0.21 -0.52 2.06
C ILE A 144 -0.18 0.39 3.30
N GLY A 145 -1.26 0.36 4.07
CA GLY A 145 -1.37 1.06 5.33
C GLY A 145 -0.40 0.53 6.38
N GLY A 146 -0.24 1.29 7.48
CA GLY A 146 0.68 0.94 8.56
C GLY A 146 2.15 1.20 8.22
N THR A 147 3.02 0.70 9.07
CA THR A 147 4.49 0.81 8.97
C THR A 147 5.07 -0.57 8.71
N VAL A 148 6.03 -0.66 7.79
CA VAL A 148 6.77 -1.91 7.55
C VAL A 148 7.51 -2.31 8.84
N GLY A 149 7.31 -3.56 9.26
CA GLY A 149 7.76 -4.10 10.56
C GLY A 149 6.63 -4.29 11.57
N ASP A 150 5.49 -3.61 11.40
CA ASP A 150 4.32 -3.83 12.24
C ASP A 150 3.66 -5.18 11.93
N ILE A 151 3.27 -5.91 12.98
CA ILE A 151 2.66 -7.26 12.86
C ILE A 151 1.40 -7.21 11.99
N GLU A 152 0.61 -6.15 12.13
CA GLU A 152 -0.65 -5.99 11.43
C GLU A 152 -0.50 -5.93 9.92
N SER A 153 0.61 -5.42 9.41
CA SER A 153 0.86 -5.27 7.97
C SER A 153 1.40 -6.54 7.31
N LEU A 154 1.90 -7.50 8.08
CA LEU A 154 2.58 -8.70 7.55
C LEU A 154 1.77 -9.47 6.49
N PRO A 155 0.47 -9.75 6.66
CA PRO A 155 -0.29 -10.47 5.64
C PRO A 155 -0.37 -9.72 4.30
N PHE A 156 -0.45 -8.39 4.35
CA PHE A 156 -0.46 -7.56 3.14
C PHE A 156 0.91 -7.54 2.46
N ILE A 157 1.98 -7.38 3.23
CA ILE A 157 3.36 -7.41 2.70
C ILE A 157 3.64 -8.77 2.05
N GLU A 158 3.26 -9.88 2.71
CA GLU A 158 3.42 -11.22 2.14
C GLU A 158 2.59 -11.39 0.86
N ALA A 159 1.35 -10.90 0.82
CA ALA A 159 0.50 -11.00 -0.35
C ALA A 159 1.08 -10.25 -1.56
N ILE A 160 1.60 -9.02 -1.39
CA ILE A 160 2.21 -8.27 -2.50
C ILE A 160 3.55 -8.87 -2.93
N ARG A 161 4.30 -9.49 -2.01
CA ARG A 161 5.51 -10.26 -2.35
C ARG A 161 5.16 -11.44 -3.25
N GLN A 162 4.11 -12.21 -2.89
CA GLN A 162 3.61 -13.32 -3.71
C GLN A 162 3.12 -12.83 -5.07
N LEU A 163 2.37 -11.73 -5.12
CA LEU A 163 1.90 -11.15 -6.38
C LEU A 163 3.06 -10.77 -7.32
N ARG A 164 4.17 -10.25 -6.81
CA ARG A 164 5.34 -9.99 -7.64
C ARG A 164 5.88 -11.26 -8.29
N ASN A 165 5.90 -12.38 -7.54
CA ASN A 165 6.33 -13.66 -8.09
C ASN A 165 5.36 -14.21 -9.16
N GLU A 166 4.05 -13.97 -8.97
CA GLU A 166 3.01 -14.44 -9.89
C GLU A 166 2.90 -13.56 -11.15
N LEU A 167 2.99 -12.25 -11.02
CA LEU A 167 2.80 -11.29 -12.11
C LEU A 167 4.10 -10.98 -12.89
N GLY A 168 5.24 -11.25 -12.30
CA GLY A 168 6.55 -10.91 -12.83
C GLY A 168 7.04 -9.51 -12.42
N LYS A 169 8.36 -9.37 -12.38
CA LYS A 169 9.03 -8.12 -11.99
C LYS A 169 8.72 -6.98 -12.98
N GLU A 170 8.52 -7.30 -14.24
CA GLU A 170 8.21 -6.34 -15.30
C GLU A 170 6.81 -5.70 -15.16
N ASN A 171 5.92 -6.34 -14.38
CA ASN A 171 4.55 -5.88 -14.17
C ASN A 171 4.32 -5.30 -12.76
N THR A 172 5.37 -5.24 -11.93
CA THR A 172 5.27 -4.77 -10.55
C THR A 172 6.40 -3.82 -10.20
N CYS A 173 6.11 -2.80 -9.40
CA CYS A 173 7.09 -1.85 -8.88
C CYS A 173 6.83 -1.62 -7.39
N PHE A 174 7.86 -1.75 -6.55
CA PHE A 174 7.79 -1.42 -5.12
C PHE A 174 8.40 -0.05 -4.86
N VAL A 175 7.57 0.89 -4.42
CA VAL A 175 7.97 2.21 -3.95
C VAL A 175 7.91 2.20 -2.42
N HIS A 176 9.05 2.43 -1.79
CA HIS A 176 9.13 2.49 -0.33
C HIS A 176 9.35 3.92 0.14
N VAL A 177 8.39 4.44 0.88
CA VAL A 177 8.45 5.80 1.45
C VAL A 177 9.16 5.75 2.78
N THR A 178 10.20 6.58 2.95
CA THR A 178 11.03 6.62 4.15
C THR A 178 11.28 8.05 4.63
N LEU A 179 11.86 8.21 5.81
CA LEU A 179 12.21 9.48 6.40
C LEU A 179 13.73 9.63 6.54
N LEU A 180 14.23 10.77 6.11
CA LEU A 180 15.58 11.26 6.40
C LEU A 180 15.48 12.44 7.37
N PRO A 181 15.49 12.21 8.68
CA PRO A 181 15.35 13.29 9.65
C PRO A 181 16.63 14.14 9.68
N PHE A 182 16.43 15.46 9.78
CA PHE A 182 17.50 16.39 10.08
C PHE A 182 17.61 16.56 11.59
N ILE A 183 18.77 16.27 12.15
CA ILE A 183 19.04 16.43 13.58
C ILE A 183 19.66 17.80 13.84
N ASN A 184 18.88 18.72 14.36
CA ASN A 184 19.30 20.10 14.59
C ASN A 184 20.56 20.22 15.46
N ALA A 185 20.70 19.39 16.50
CA ALA A 185 21.87 19.39 17.39
C ALA A 185 23.16 18.97 16.67
N ALA A 186 23.06 18.02 15.73
CA ALA A 186 24.21 17.51 14.97
C ALA A 186 24.38 18.22 13.61
N LYS A 187 23.42 19.08 13.22
CA LYS A 187 23.41 19.78 11.91
C LYS A 187 23.58 18.85 10.72
N GLU A 188 22.98 17.66 10.78
CA GLU A 188 23.11 16.65 9.72
C GLU A 188 21.82 15.85 9.47
N LEU A 189 21.68 15.35 8.23
CA LEU A 189 20.67 14.35 7.86
C LEU A 189 21.11 12.96 8.33
N LYS A 190 20.17 12.20 8.88
CA LYS A 190 20.42 10.82 9.32
C LYS A 190 19.82 9.84 8.35
N THR A 191 20.65 9.00 7.73
CA THR A 191 20.25 7.95 6.80
C THR A 191 19.88 6.62 7.50
N LYS A 192 20.27 6.45 8.77
CA LYS A 192 20.04 5.20 9.53
C LYS A 192 18.57 4.78 9.59
N PRO A 193 17.57 5.65 9.84
CA PRO A 193 16.16 5.25 9.85
C PRO A 193 15.72 4.65 8.53
N THR A 194 16.08 5.25 7.40
CA THR A 194 15.83 4.71 6.05
C THR A 194 16.51 3.36 5.85
N GLN A 195 17.78 3.21 6.23
CA GLN A 195 18.51 1.94 6.11
C GLN A 195 17.84 0.82 6.91
N HIS A 196 17.38 1.09 8.13
CA HIS A 196 16.68 0.10 8.96
C HIS A 196 15.33 -0.29 8.32
N SER A 197 14.57 0.68 7.86
CA SER A 197 13.26 0.43 7.21
C SER A 197 13.41 -0.40 5.92
N VAL A 198 14.43 -0.13 5.11
CA VAL A 198 14.72 -0.93 3.91
C VAL A 198 15.13 -2.36 4.29
N LYS A 199 15.98 -2.53 5.30
CA LYS A 199 16.38 -3.87 5.79
C LYS A 199 15.19 -4.66 6.32
N GLU A 200 14.27 -4.01 7.01
CA GLU A 200 13.04 -4.65 7.48
C GLU A 200 12.21 -5.18 6.31
N LEU A 201 11.99 -4.36 5.28
CA LEU A 201 11.27 -4.78 4.08
C LEU A 201 12.00 -5.91 3.32
N GLN A 202 13.34 -5.84 3.22
CA GLN A 202 14.16 -6.90 2.65
C GLN A 202 14.07 -8.20 3.45
N GLY A 203 14.03 -8.11 4.79
CA GLY A 203 13.82 -9.26 5.68
C GLY A 203 12.50 -9.99 5.41
N MET A 204 11.49 -9.27 4.91
CA MET A 204 10.22 -9.83 4.45
C MET A 204 10.25 -10.32 2.99
N GLY A 205 11.41 -10.30 2.33
CA GLY A 205 11.61 -10.78 0.96
C GLY A 205 11.24 -9.79 -0.14
N ILE A 206 11.12 -8.49 0.17
CA ILE A 206 10.85 -7.45 -0.81
C ILE A 206 12.05 -6.51 -0.94
N GLN A 207 12.64 -6.46 -2.13
CA GLN A 207 13.58 -5.42 -2.52
C GLN A 207 12.79 -4.24 -3.10
N PRO A 208 12.84 -3.04 -2.50
CA PRO A 208 12.23 -1.85 -3.11
C PRO A 208 12.93 -1.51 -4.42
N ASP A 209 12.15 -1.13 -5.42
CA ASP A 209 12.66 -0.65 -6.71
C ASP A 209 12.96 0.85 -6.64
N ILE A 210 12.20 1.58 -5.83
CA ILE A 210 12.33 3.04 -5.65
C ILE A 210 12.24 3.38 -4.15
N LEU A 211 13.18 4.20 -3.67
CA LEU A 211 13.10 4.82 -2.35
C LEU A 211 12.66 6.28 -2.50
N LEU A 212 11.51 6.60 -1.89
CA LEU A 212 10.98 7.96 -1.83
C LEU A 212 11.28 8.51 -0.43
N CYS A 213 12.35 9.30 -0.34
CA CYS A 213 12.85 9.81 0.94
C CYS A 213 12.24 11.17 1.27
N ARG A 214 11.39 11.22 2.28
CA ARG A 214 10.88 12.49 2.82
C ARG A 214 11.95 13.15 3.67
N THR A 215 12.17 14.45 3.48
CA THR A 215 13.15 15.24 4.21
C THR A 215 12.78 16.71 4.17
N GLU A 216 13.25 17.47 5.16
CA GLU A 216 13.10 18.93 5.22
C GLU A 216 14.26 19.67 4.54
N MET A 217 15.34 18.97 4.23
CA MET A 217 16.56 19.54 3.65
C MET A 217 16.92 18.84 2.34
N ASN A 218 17.67 19.55 1.49
CA ASN A 218 18.23 18.91 0.30
C ASN A 218 19.17 17.76 0.70
N ILE A 219 19.01 16.62 0.04
CA ILE A 219 19.86 15.44 0.29
C ILE A 219 21.16 15.61 -0.50
N PRO A 220 22.32 15.66 0.17
CA PRO A 220 23.61 15.68 -0.50
C PRO A 220 23.82 14.46 -1.40
N GLU A 221 24.58 14.61 -2.47
CA GLU A 221 24.74 13.58 -3.49
C GLU A 221 25.45 12.31 -2.97
N ASP A 222 26.41 12.47 -2.06
CA ASP A 222 27.08 11.36 -1.38
C ASP A 222 26.11 10.54 -0.52
N GLN A 223 25.15 11.20 0.14
CA GLN A 223 24.10 10.52 0.90
C GLN A 223 23.10 9.80 0.02
N LYS A 224 22.71 10.38 -1.14
CA LYS A 224 21.88 9.67 -2.13
C LYS A 224 22.58 8.40 -2.61
N LYS A 225 23.85 8.49 -2.98
CA LYS A 225 24.66 7.33 -3.38
C LYS A 225 24.73 6.26 -2.30
N LYS A 226 24.89 6.68 -1.04
CA LYS A 226 24.92 5.77 0.11
C LYS A 226 23.58 5.05 0.29
N ILE A 227 22.47 5.78 0.19
CA ILE A 227 21.11 5.21 0.33
C ILE A 227 20.82 4.24 -0.82
N ALA A 228 21.24 4.55 -2.03
CA ALA A 228 21.03 3.72 -3.21
C ALA A 228 21.77 2.36 -3.18
N GLN A 229 22.64 2.13 -2.17
CA GLN A 229 23.34 0.86 -1.98
C GLN A 229 22.51 -0.19 -1.19
N PHE A 230 21.38 0.21 -0.65
CA PHE A 230 20.48 -0.67 0.11
C PHE A 230 19.29 -1.12 -0.74
#